data_17360c42d68583a2ab9d917e465ff935
#
_entry.id   17360c42d68583a2ab9d917e465ff935
#
_cell.length_a   1.000
_cell.length_b   1.000
_cell.length_c   1.000
_cell.angle_alpha   90.00
_cell.angle_beta   90.00
_cell.angle_gamma   90.00
#
_symmetry.space_group_name_H-M   'P 1'
#
loop_
_entity.id
_entity.type
_entity.pdbx_description
1 polymer ?
#
loop_
_entity_poly.entity_id
_entity_poly.type
_entity_poly.pdbx_seq_one_letter_code
_entity_poly.pdbx_strand_id
1 'polypeptide(L)'
;VRKIHDKMNEKDIQSFSLATLIDVCGRRPGDICYDGCLIASRVNVQDEIDIDLFRYPTRIDAFVILLCSKGSGTFTSNLTRHTLTENSIFVHLPGSIIQAESTEEIALHAVICEEEFIRRINIDIRLLSQLFLHVEKQPCLKLDEKEWTGITRSFEELGAEGTEMPADVYSAEVIRSIIRTLAYKVCRVIGRHIETSGERQISARSRNDEYFSQFMNILGKHYTQERSVGFYAGQLNLTPKYLTTLIRKTSGRTAVEWIDDYVVLEAKNLLKYSTMSIQEIACLLYTSPSPRDRTRSR
;
A
#
# COMPACT_ATOMS: atom_id res chain seq x y z
N VAL A 1 -15.23 -17.64 -8.40
CA VAL A 1 -14.14 -17.21 -9.29
C VAL A 1 -14.61 -17.14 -10.74
N ARG A 2 -15.11 -18.21 -11.40
CA ARG A 2 -15.58 -18.15 -12.79
C ARG A 2 -16.66 -17.08 -13.07
N LYS A 3 -17.60 -16.80 -12.14
CA LYS A 3 -18.66 -15.79 -12.33
C LYS A 3 -18.18 -14.34 -12.24
N ILE A 4 -17.01 -14.09 -11.66
CA ILE A 4 -16.40 -12.75 -11.59
C ILE A 4 -15.54 -12.54 -12.86
N HIS A 5 -14.84 -13.57 -13.33
CA HIS A 5 -14.07 -13.53 -14.58
C HIS A 5 -14.89 -13.14 -15.81
N ASP A 6 -16.15 -13.63 -15.93
CA ASP A 6 -17.04 -13.31 -17.05
C ASP A 6 -17.54 -11.86 -17.08
N LYS A 7 -17.29 -11.07 -16.01
CA LYS A 7 -17.65 -9.65 -15.92
C LYS A 7 -16.45 -8.71 -15.92
N MET A 8 -15.23 -9.27 -15.92
CA MET A 8 -14.00 -8.47 -15.83
C MET A 8 -13.62 -7.96 -17.21
N ASN A 9 -13.69 -6.66 -17.39
CA ASN A 9 -13.25 -6.01 -18.62
C ASN A 9 -11.73 -5.78 -18.50
N GLU A 10 -10.94 -6.23 -19.49
CA GLU A 10 -9.47 -6.14 -19.51
C GLU A 10 -8.92 -4.71 -19.35
N LYS A 11 -9.78 -3.72 -19.47
CA LYS A 11 -9.41 -2.30 -19.50
C LYS A 11 -9.83 -1.51 -18.26
N ASP A 12 -10.53 -2.13 -17.30
CA ASP A 12 -11.01 -1.41 -16.13
C ASP A 12 -10.13 -1.70 -14.89
N ILE A 13 -9.78 -0.65 -14.15
CA ILE A 13 -9.09 -0.79 -12.86
C ILE A 13 -10.05 -1.43 -11.88
N GLN A 14 -9.68 -2.59 -11.38
CA GLN A 14 -10.42 -3.27 -10.32
C GLN A 14 -10.03 -2.70 -8.96
N SER A 15 -10.98 -2.58 -8.05
CA SER A 15 -10.70 -2.14 -6.68
C SER A 15 -11.14 -3.22 -5.70
N PHE A 16 -10.19 -3.70 -4.89
CA PHE A 16 -10.43 -4.76 -3.92
C PHE A 16 -10.19 -4.27 -2.49
N SER A 17 -11.22 -4.38 -1.68
CA SER A 17 -11.10 -4.39 -0.22
C SER A 17 -10.54 -5.73 0.25
N LEU A 18 -10.13 -5.83 1.50
CA LEU A 18 -9.73 -7.11 2.10
C LEU A 18 -10.86 -8.14 2.02
N ALA A 19 -12.10 -7.75 2.29
CA ALA A 19 -13.26 -8.63 2.19
C ALA A 19 -13.41 -9.19 0.76
N THR A 20 -13.28 -8.35 -0.25
CA THR A 20 -13.33 -8.76 -1.66
C THR A 20 -12.20 -9.72 -2.01
N LEU A 21 -10.97 -9.47 -1.52
CA LEU A 21 -9.83 -10.37 -1.72
C LEU A 21 -10.10 -11.75 -1.11
N ILE A 22 -10.63 -11.82 0.11
CA ILE A 22 -10.99 -13.08 0.78
C ILE A 22 -12.08 -13.82 0.01
N ASP A 23 -13.10 -13.12 -0.49
CA ASP A 23 -14.19 -13.71 -1.26
C ASP A 23 -13.72 -14.29 -2.61
N VAL A 24 -12.76 -13.62 -3.24
CA VAL A 24 -12.27 -14.01 -4.58
C VAL A 24 -11.17 -15.08 -4.50
N CYS A 25 -10.19 -14.91 -3.64
CA CYS A 25 -9.10 -15.87 -3.47
C CYS A 25 -9.54 -17.13 -2.71
N GLY A 26 -10.64 -17.03 -1.94
CA GLY A 26 -11.05 -18.07 -1.02
C GLY A 26 -10.15 -18.15 0.22
N ARG A 27 -10.63 -18.80 1.26
CA ARG A 27 -9.80 -19.14 2.42
C ARG A 27 -9.13 -20.48 2.19
N ARG A 28 -7.83 -20.53 2.39
CA ARG A 28 -7.06 -21.78 2.33
C ARG A 28 -6.93 -22.38 3.72
N PRO A 29 -6.73 -23.72 3.83
CA PRO A 29 -6.35 -24.32 5.10
C PRO A 29 -5.10 -23.65 5.66
N GLY A 30 -5.19 -23.12 6.87
CA GLY A 30 -4.11 -22.38 7.54
C GLY A 30 -4.13 -20.86 7.38
N ASP A 31 -5.05 -20.29 6.57
CA ASP A 31 -5.24 -18.85 6.52
C ASP A 31 -5.99 -18.35 7.76
N ILE A 32 -5.47 -17.30 8.36
CA ILE A 32 -6.06 -16.64 9.52
C ILE A 32 -6.74 -15.37 9.05
N CYS A 33 -8.06 -15.27 9.23
CA CYS A 33 -8.82 -14.04 9.02
C CYS A 33 -9.25 -13.51 10.37
N TYR A 34 -8.70 -12.39 10.78
CA TYR A 34 -8.99 -11.81 12.08
C TYR A 34 -9.09 -10.29 11.99
N ASP A 35 -10.25 -9.75 12.38
CA ASP A 35 -10.45 -8.33 12.74
C ASP A 35 -9.89 -7.31 11.71
N GLY A 36 -10.09 -7.57 10.39
CA GLY A 36 -9.55 -6.72 9.31
C GLY A 36 -8.09 -7.05 8.95
N CYS A 37 -7.65 -8.26 9.25
CA CYS A 37 -6.36 -8.77 8.82
C CYS A 37 -6.49 -10.19 8.25
N LEU A 38 -5.82 -10.44 7.13
CA LEU A 38 -5.62 -11.75 6.54
C LEU A 38 -4.14 -12.11 6.62
N ILE A 39 -3.86 -13.28 7.18
CA ILE A 39 -2.54 -13.87 7.23
C ILE A 39 -2.61 -15.14 6.40
N ALA A 40 -1.91 -15.17 5.29
CA ALA A 40 -1.81 -16.34 4.43
C ALA A 40 -0.39 -16.91 4.50
N SER A 41 -0.27 -18.12 5.05
CA SER A 41 0.99 -18.85 5.08
C SER A 41 1.08 -19.76 3.87
N ARG A 42 2.10 -19.54 3.02
CA ARG A 42 2.39 -20.29 1.79
C ARG A 42 1.35 -20.14 0.68
N VAL A 43 1.34 -19.00 0.05
CA VAL A 43 0.75 -18.85 -1.28
C VAL A 43 1.75 -19.41 -2.29
N ASN A 44 1.62 -20.70 -2.62
CA ASN A 44 2.32 -21.26 -3.78
C ASN A 44 1.54 -20.83 -5.01
N VAL A 45 2.11 -19.97 -5.81
CA VAL A 45 1.49 -19.47 -7.04
C VAL A 45 1.65 -20.52 -8.18
N GLN A 46 1.45 -21.79 -7.87
CA GLN A 46 1.23 -22.83 -8.87
C GLN A 46 -0.26 -22.95 -9.25
N ASP A 47 -1.15 -22.42 -8.42
CA ASP A 47 -2.56 -22.32 -8.74
C ASP A 47 -2.76 -21.11 -9.65
N GLU A 48 -3.05 -21.36 -10.93
CA GLU A 48 -3.32 -20.34 -11.96
C GLU A 48 -4.33 -19.26 -11.51
N ILE A 49 -5.17 -19.57 -10.52
CA ILE A 49 -6.25 -18.72 -10.03
C ILE A 49 -5.74 -17.44 -9.36
N ASP A 50 -4.63 -17.49 -8.64
CA ASP A 50 -4.14 -16.32 -7.89
C ASP A 50 -3.43 -15.31 -8.76
N ILE A 51 -2.72 -15.77 -9.79
CA ILE A 51 -2.03 -14.88 -10.73
C ILE A 51 -3.04 -14.22 -11.66
N ASP A 52 -4.03 -14.98 -12.11
CA ASP A 52 -5.04 -14.49 -13.03
C ASP A 52 -5.83 -13.31 -12.44
N LEU A 53 -6.04 -13.29 -11.13
CA LEU A 53 -6.68 -12.16 -10.46
C LEU A 53 -5.86 -10.86 -10.60
N PHE A 54 -4.54 -10.96 -10.45
CA PHE A 54 -3.62 -9.81 -10.53
C PHE A 54 -3.04 -9.61 -11.93
N ARG A 55 -3.45 -10.38 -12.93
CA ARG A 55 -3.11 -10.15 -14.34
C ARG A 55 -3.67 -8.82 -14.86
N TYR A 56 -4.79 -8.40 -14.29
CA TYR A 56 -5.41 -7.11 -14.57
C TYR A 56 -4.98 -6.06 -13.54
N PRO A 57 -4.98 -4.76 -13.92
CA PRO A 57 -4.65 -3.68 -12.99
C PRO A 57 -5.60 -3.69 -11.79
N THR A 58 -5.06 -3.93 -10.62
CA THR A 58 -5.82 -4.11 -9.39
C THR A 58 -5.39 -3.10 -8.35
N ARG A 59 -6.33 -2.27 -7.89
CA ARG A 59 -6.16 -1.39 -6.74
C ARG A 59 -6.51 -2.16 -5.48
N ILE A 60 -5.57 -2.24 -4.54
CA ILE A 60 -5.79 -2.88 -3.25
C ILE A 60 -5.87 -1.80 -2.18
N ASP A 61 -7.00 -1.74 -1.47
CA ASP A 61 -7.22 -0.78 -0.39
C ASP A 61 -6.87 -1.40 0.98
N ALA A 62 -5.65 -1.92 1.05
CA ALA A 62 -5.08 -2.51 2.26
C ALA A 62 -3.56 -2.40 2.25
N PHE A 63 -2.94 -2.48 3.42
CA PHE A 63 -1.50 -2.71 3.56
C PHE A 63 -1.21 -4.18 3.30
N VAL A 64 -0.21 -4.46 2.45
CA VAL A 64 0.21 -5.82 2.17
C VAL A 64 1.71 -5.96 2.40
N ILE A 65 2.11 -7.01 3.10
CA ILE A 65 3.50 -7.44 3.24
C ILE A 65 3.56 -8.85 2.65
N LEU A 66 4.35 -9.01 1.58
CA LEU A 66 4.67 -10.33 1.03
C LEU A 66 6.12 -10.66 1.34
N LEU A 67 6.36 -11.86 1.84
CA LEU A 67 7.69 -12.44 2.00
C LEU A 67 7.89 -13.51 0.93
N CYS A 68 8.86 -13.33 0.05
CA CYS A 68 9.20 -14.31 -0.99
C CYS A 68 10.21 -15.32 -0.45
N SER A 69 9.76 -16.57 -0.26
CA SER A 69 10.58 -17.67 0.28
C SER A 69 11.21 -18.55 -0.82
N LYS A 70 10.70 -18.49 -2.06
CA LYS A 70 11.25 -19.22 -3.21
C LYS A 70 10.86 -18.52 -4.51
N GLY A 71 11.69 -18.61 -5.53
CA GLY A 71 11.39 -18.18 -6.89
C GLY A 71 11.42 -16.68 -7.10
N SER A 72 10.72 -16.24 -8.13
CA SER A 72 10.64 -14.81 -8.47
C SER A 72 9.32 -14.44 -9.14
N GLY A 73 8.98 -13.16 -9.07
CA GLY A 73 7.82 -12.62 -9.76
C GLY A 73 8.05 -11.19 -10.22
N THR A 74 7.60 -10.88 -11.43
CA THR A 74 7.64 -9.53 -12.00
C THR A 74 6.24 -8.96 -12.05
N PHE A 75 6.12 -7.72 -11.63
CA PHE A 75 4.84 -7.00 -11.59
C PHE A 75 5.07 -5.50 -11.77
N THR A 76 4.02 -4.77 -12.09
CA THR A 76 4.02 -3.32 -12.02
C THR A 76 3.33 -2.84 -10.74
N SER A 77 3.90 -1.83 -10.10
CA SER A 77 3.25 -1.06 -9.04
C SER A 77 3.23 0.40 -9.46
N ASN A 78 2.04 1.01 -9.51
CA ASN A 78 1.86 2.38 -9.99
C ASN A 78 2.61 2.67 -11.31
N LEU A 79 2.48 1.76 -12.30
CA LEU A 79 3.11 1.79 -13.63
C LEU A 79 4.62 1.58 -13.65
N THR A 80 5.27 1.40 -12.51
CA THR A 80 6.69 1.10 -12.43
C THR A 80 6.89 -0.41 -12.28
N ARG A 81 7.78 -0.98 -13.11
CA ARG A 81 8.08 -2.42 -13.08
C ARG A 81 9.03 -2.77 -11.96
N HIS A 82 8.69 -3.82 -11.21
CA HIS A 82 9.47 -4.34 -10.10
C HIS A 82 9.61 -5.86 -10.22
N THR A 83 10.67 -6.39 -9.60
CA THR A 83 10.89 -7.84 -9.48
C THR A 83 11.04 -8.19 -8.01
N LEU A 84 10.19 -9.09 -7.53
CA LEU A 84 10.30 -9.72 -6.23
C LEU A 84 11.07 -11.03 -6.39
N THR A 85 12.11 -11.22 -5.60
CA THR A 85 12.98 -12.40 -5.67
C THR A 85 13.03 -13.11 -4.34
N GLU A 86 13.52 -14.34 -4.32
CA GLU A 86 13.78 -15.08 -3.10
C GLU A 86 14.55 -14.24 -2.06
N ASN A 87 14.25 -14.41 -0.77
CA ASN A 87 14.80 -13.62 0.35
C ASN A 87 14.53 -12.10 0.23
N SER A 88 13.38 -11.73 -0.26
CA SER A 88 12.94 -10.33 -0.34
C SER A 88 11.53 -10.17 0.21
N ILE A 89 11.22 -8.95 0.64
CA ILE A 89 9.85 -8.53 0.95
C ILE A 89 9.34 -7.57 -0.11
N PHE A 90 8.03 -7.62 -0.32
CA PHE A 90 7.27 -6.60 -1.02
C PHE A 90 6.33 -5.92 -0.04
N VAL A 91 6.33 -4.60 -0.03
CA VAL A 91 5.44 -3.79 0.80
C VAL A 91 4.52 -2.99 -0.11
N HIS A 92 3.21 -3.18 0.06
CA HIS A 92 2.19 -2.47 -0.69
C HIS A 92 1.45 -1.50 0.22
N LEU A 93 1.20 -0.30 -0.29
CA LEU A 93 0.45 0.75 0.39
C LEU A 93 -0.97 0.83 -0.16
N PRO A 94 -1.98 1.12 0.69
CA PRO A 94 -3.36 1.27 0.27
C PRO A 94 -3.52 2.23 -0.91
N GLY A 95 -4.40 1.86 -1.85
CA GLY A 95 -4.70 2.66 -3.03
C GLY A 95 -3.72 2.52 -4.19
N SER A 96 -2.55 1.90 -4.01
CA SER A 96 -1.63 1.59 -5.12
C SER A 96 -2.24 0.58 -6.07
N ILE A 97 -1.87 0.66 -7.36
CA ILE A 97 -2.33 -0.28 -8.38
C ILE A 97 -1.22 -1.24 -8.71
N ILE A 98 -1.50 -2.53 -8.59
CA ILE A 98 -0.58 -3.59 -8.97
C ILE A 98 -1.11 -4.39 -10.16
N GLN A 99 -0.19 -4.92 -10.97
CA GLN A 99 -0.49 -5.85 -12.05
C GLN A 99 0.63 -6.86 -12.16
N ALA A 100 0.31 -8.15 -12.03
CA ALA A 100 1.26 -9.23 -12.22
C ALA A 100 1.59 -9.39 -13.71
N GLU A 101 2.87 -9.63 -14.04
CA GLU A 101 3.32 -9.86 -15.40
C GLU A 101 3.79 -11.31 -15.58
N SER A 102 4.61 -11.81 -14.69
CA SER A 102 5.13 -13.18 -14.73
C SER A 102 5.54 -13.67 -13.34
N THR A 103 5.53 -14.98 -13.16
CA THR A 103 6.05 -15.63 -11.96
C THR A 103 6.80 -16.90 -12.33
N GLU A 104 7.85 -17.21 -11.56
CA GLU A 104 8.68 -18.40 -11.72
C GLU A 104 8.74 -19.13 -10.37
N GLU A 105 7.97 -20.22 -10.25
CA GLU A 105 7.90 -21.08 -9.04
C GLU A 105 7.88 -20.29 -7.72
N ILE A 106 7.12 -19.20 -7.68
CA ILE A 106 7.14 -18.28 -6.53
C ILE A 106 6.36 -18.87 -5.34
N ALA A 107 6.96 -18.80 -4.16
CA ALA A 107 6.31 -19.10 -2.89
C ALA A 107 6.33 -17.87 -1.99
N LEU A 108 5.14 -17.44 -1.55
CA LEU A 108 4.94 -16.22 -0.78
C LEU A 108 4.30 -16.53 0.57
N HIS A 109 4.62 -15.71 1.57
CA HIS A 109 3.82 -15.54 2.78
C HIS A 109 3.25 -14.13 2.74
N ALA A 110 1.99 -13.97 3.14
CA ALA A 110 1.29 -12.70 3.05
C ALA A 110 0.70 -12.28 4.40
N VAL A 111 0.81 -11.01 4.72
CA VAL A 111 0.01 -10.33 5.74
C VAL A 111 -0.67 -9.16 5.05
N ILE A 112 -2.00 -9.14 5.09
CA ILE A 112 -2.84 -8.11 4.47
C ILE A 112 -3.68 -7.49 5.58
N CYS A 113 -3.57 -6.18 5.79
CA CYS A 113 -4.24 -5.49 6.88
C CYS A 113 -4.98 -4.26 6.37
N GLU A 114 -6.24 -4.10 6.79
CA GLU A 114 -6.96 -2.84 6.59
C GLU A 114 -6.36 -1.71 7.42
N GLU A 115 -6.54 -0.47 6.95
CA GLU A 115 -6.05 0.72 7.63
C GLU A 115 -6.57 0.81 9.07
N GLU A 116 -7.83 0.43 9.30
CA GLU A 116 -8.45 0.43 10.62
C GLU A 116 -7.74 -0.54 11.59
N PHE A 117 -7.33 -1.72 11.10
CA PHE A 117 -6.54 -2.66 11.88
C PHE A 117 -5.18 -2.07 12.27
N ILE A 118 -4.47 -1.43 11.32
CA ILE A 118 -3.17 -0.79 11.57
C ILE A 118 -3.29 0.31 12.63
N ARG A 119 -4.38 1.09 12.62
CA ARG A 119 -4.65 2.08 13.68
C ARG A 119 -4.84 1.44 15.06
N ARG A 120 -5.58 0.33 15.12
CA ARG A 120 -5.87 -0.38 16.39
C ARG A 120 -4.65 -1.03 17.04
N ILE A 121 -3.70 -1.52 16.25
CA ILE A 121 -2.46 -2.07 16.78
C ILE A 121 -1.44 -1.02 17.24
N ASN A 122 -1.84 0.26 17.22
CA ASN A 122 -1.09 1.38 17.80
C ASN A 122 0.36 1.48 17.31
N ILE A 123 0.56 1.34 16.00
CA ILE A 123 1.85 1.61 15.35
C ILE A 123 2.07 3.13 15.36
N ASP A 124 3.26 3.56 15.73
CA ASP A 124 3.63 4.97 15.66
C ASP A 124 3.73 5.43 14.19
N ILE A 125 2.63 6.03 13.69
CA ILE A 125 2.49 6.50 12.30
C ILE A 125 3.60 7.49 11.93
N ARG A 126 4.19 8.20 12.90
CA ARG A 126 5.30 9.13 12.66
C ARG A 126 6.56 8.43 12.15
N LEU A 127 6.76 7.18 12.52
CA LEU A 127 7.86 6.35 12.00
C LEU A 127 7.61 5.90 10.56
N LEU A 128 6.37 5.91 10.10
CA LEU A 128 5.98 5.40 8.78
C LEU A 128 6.09 6.47 7.69
N SER A 129 5.99 7.76 8.03
CA SER A 129 5.88 8.82 7.03
C SER A 129 7.05 8.88 6.04
N GLN A 130 8.28 8.73 6.54
CA GLN A 130 9.49 8.71 5.69
C GLN A 130 9.61 7.39 4.91
N LEU A 131 9.08 6.30 5.48
CA LEU A 131 9.09 4.99 4.86
C LEU A 131 8.14 4.92 3.67
N PHE A 132 7.00 5.63 3.72
CA PHE A 132 6.05 5.70 2.60
C PHE A 132 6.70 6.15 1.30
N LEU A 133 7.52 7.21 1.35
CA LEU A 133 8.21 7.75 0.19
C LEU A 133 9.17 6.75 -0.46
N HIS A 134 9.86 5.98 0.36
CA HIS A 134 10.79 4.97 -0.13
C HIS A 134 10.05 3.78 -0.72
N VAL A 135 9.04 3.27 -0.01
CA VAL A 135 8.22 2.14 -0.45
C VAL A 135 7.46 2.44 -1.74
N GLU A 136 6.98 3.67 -1.93
CA GLU A 136 6.30 4.08 -3.16
C GLU A 136 7.23 3.94 -4.39
N LYS A 137 8.52 4.22 -4.24
CA LYS A 137 9.54 4.11 -5.30
C LYS A 137 10.16 2.71 -5.40
N GLN A 138 10.40 2.08 -4.27
CA GLN A 138 11.08 0.80 -4.13
C GLN A 138 10.32 -0.14 -3.18
N PRO A 139 9.22 -0.75 -3.65
CA PRO A 139 8.40 -1.62 -2.80
C PRO A 139 9.03 -2.98 -2.53
N CYS A 140 10.02 -3.41 -3.34
CA CYS A 140 10.75 -4.67 -3.18
C CYS A 140 12.08 -4.43 -2.48
N LEU A 141 12.28 -5.08 -1.34
CA LEU A 141 13.46 -4.90 -0.50
C LEU A 141 14.14 -6.24 -0.22
N LYS A 142 15.43 -6.33 -0.55
CA LYS A 142 16.25 -7.50 -0.25
C LYS A 142 16.56 -7.55 1.24
N LEU A 143 16.43 -8.74 1.83
CA LEU A 143 16.71 -8.99 3.23
C LEU A 143 18.12 -9.53 3.41
N ASP A 144 18.80 -9.10 4.47
CA ASP A 144 19.98 -9.79 4.97
C ASP A 144 19.56 -11.04 5.77
N GLU A 145 20.52 -11.89 6.15
CA GLU A 145 20.27 -13.16 6.84
C GLU A 145 19.55 -12.96 8.20
N LYS A 146 19.91 -11.91 8.93
CA LYS A 146 19.31 -11.59 10.23
C LYS A 146 17.86 -11.09 10.07
N GLU A 147 17.63 -10.25 9.08
CA GLU A 147 16.31 -9.72 8.74
C GLU A 147 15.41 -10.84 8.24
N TRP A 148 15.93 -11.70 7.35
CA TRP A 148 15.24 -12.88 6.86
C TRP A 148 14.76 -13.75 8.02
N THR A 149 15.68 -14.20 8.87
CA THR A 149 15.37 -15.03 10.04
C THR A 149 14.35 -14.37 10.96
N GLY A 150 14.52 -13.07 11.22
CA GLY A 150 13.63 -12.32 12.11
C GLY A 150 12.21 -12.15 11.56
N ILE A 151 12.06 -11.94 10.24
CA ILE A 151 10.76 -11.79 9.59
C ILE A 151 10.08 -13.15 9.42
N THR A 152 10.79 -14.16 8.94
CA THR A 152 10.27 -15.53 8.77
C THR A 152 9.70 -16.05 10.08
N ARG A 153 10.43 -15.87 11.20
CA ARG A 153 9.94 -16.25 12.51
C ARG A 153 8.60 -15.60 12.88
N SER A 154 8.38 -14.34 12.51
CA SER A 154 7.08 -13.70 12.76
C SER A 154 5.94 -14.33 11.96
N PHE A 155 6.21 -14.78 10.74
CA PHE A 155 5.22 -15.52 9.95
C PHE A 155 4.96 -16.92 10.51
N GLU A 156 5.98 -17.60 11.03
CA GLU A 156 5.85 -18.90 11.69
C GLU A 156 5.02 -18.78 12.97
N GLU A 157 5.29 -17.78 13.81
CA GLU A 157 4.53 -17.47 15.02
C GLU A 157 3.05 -17.17 14.70
N LEU A 158 2.78 -16.38 13.65
CA LEU A 158 1.43 -16.12 13.18
C LEU A 158 0.73 -17.40 12.69
N GLY A 159 1.45 -18.25 11.97
CA GLY A 159 0.91 -19.54 11.49
C GLY A 159 0.57 -20.48 12.64
N ALA A 160 1.38 -20.52 13.69
CA ALA A 160 1.12 -21.34 14.88
C ALA A 160 -0.16 -20.91 15.61
N GLU A 161 -0.34 -19.60 15.83
CA GLU A 161 -1.57 -19.05 16.45
C GLU A 161 -2.83 -19.39 15.65
N GLY A 162 -2.74 -19.48 14.31
CA GLY A 162 -3.89 -19.79 13.45
C GLY A 162 -4.33 -21.24 13.47
N THR A 163 -3.44 -22.16 13.82
CA THR A 163 -3.76 -23.60 13.87
C THR A 163 -4.46 -24.01 15.17
N GLU A 164 -4.36 -23.21 16.21
CA GLU A 164 -4.94 -23.49 17.52
C GLU A 164 -6.37 -22.91 17.71
N MET A 165 -7.01 -22.41 16.64
CA MET A 165 -8.39 -21.93 16.70
C MET A 165 -9.40 -23.08 16.97
N PRO A 166 -10.34 -22.94 17.92
CA PRO A 166 -10.90 -21.73 18.50
C PRO A 166 -9.99 -21.11 19.55
N ALA A 167 -9.66 -19.87 19.26
CA ALA A 167 -8.75 -19.05 20.02
C ALA A 167 -9.25 -18.82 21.48
N ASP A 168 -8.33 -18.78 22.40
CA ASP A 168 -8.61 -18.28 23.75
C ASP A 168 -8.81 -16.74 23.71
N VAL A 169 -9.16 -16.16 24.86
CA VAL A 169 -9.41 -14.72 24.97
C VAL A 169 -8.18 -13.85 24.72
N TYR A 170 -6.99 -14.45 24.67
CA TYR A 170 -5.71 -13.75 24.51
C TYR A 170 -5.16 -13.81 23.08
N SER A 171 -5.56 -14.79 22.26
CA SER A 171 -5.05 -15.02 20.90
C SER A 171 -5.12 -13.77 20.03
N ALA A 172 -6.17 -12.98 20.20
CA ALA A 172 -6.33 -11.70 19.53
C ALA A 172 -5.19 -10.72 19.81
N GLU A 173 -4.80 -10.59 21.08
CA GLU A 173 -3.71 -9.67 21.47
C GLU A 173 -2.34 -10.22 21.09
N VAL A 174 -2.18 -11.55 21.08
CA VAL A 174 -0.97 -12.21 20.60
C VAL A 174 -0.79 -11.91 19.11
N ILE A 175 -1.81 -12.15 18.28
CA ILE A 175 -1.77 -11.85 16.83
C ILE A 175 -1.45 -10.37 16.58
N ARG A 176 -2.15 -9.45 17.25
CA ARG A 176 -1.88 -8.01 17.14
C ARG A 176 -0.45 -7.64 17.50
N SER A 177 0.08 -8.26 18.57
CA SER A 177 1.45 -8.02 19.04
C SER A 177 2.49 -8.53 18.04
N ILE A 178 2.28 -9.70 17.45
CA ILE A 178 3.17 -10.26 16.42
C ILE A 178 3.14 -9.38 15.17
N ILE A 179 1.96 -8.97 14.68
CA ILE A 179 1.82 -8.10 13.50
C ILE A 179 2.48 -6.75 13.76
N ARG A 180 2.30 -6.16 14.94
CA ARG A 180 2.99 -4.92 15.32
C ARG A 180 4.51 -5.09 15.31
N THR A 181 5.01 -6.20 15.83
CA THR A 181 6.44 -6.54 15.81
C THR A 181 6.96 -6.71 14.39
N LEU A 182 6.23 -7.44 13.54
CA LEU A 182 6.54 -7.60 12.12
C LEU A 182 6.61 -6.25 11.41
N ALA A 183 5.63 -5.38 11.61
CA ALA A 183 5.62 -4.05 11.02
C ALA A 183 6.88 -3.24 11.39
N TYR A 184 7.31 -3.26 12.67
CA TYR A 184 8.56 -2.58 13.07
C TYR A 184 9.82 -3.25 12.52
N LYS A 185 9.84 -4.57 12.34
CA LYS A 185 10.95 -5.25 11.64
C LYS A 185 11.02 -4.79 10.18
N VAL A 186 9.88 -4.71 9.47
CA VAL A 186 9.81 -4.17 8.11
C VAL A 186 10.26 -2.72 8.06
N CYS A 187 9.82 -1.87 8.99
CA CYS A 187 10.29 -0.48 9.10
C CYS A 187 11.82 -0.40 9.23
N ARG A 188 12.44 -1.31 9.99
CA ARG A 188 13.91 -1.37 10.13
C ARG A 188 14.59 -1.74 8.81
N VAL A 189 14.05 -2.69 8.06
CA VAL A 189 14.55 -3.05 6.73
C VAL A 189 14.49 -1.84 5.79
N ILE A 190 13.35 -1.15 5.74
CA ILE A 190 13.19 0.04 4.91
C ILE A 190 14.19 1.13 5.32
N GLY A 191 14.33 1.37 6.64
CA GLY A 191 15.30 2.35 7.18
C GLY A 191 16.71 2.07 6.74
N ARG A 192 17.17 0.81 6.79
CA ARG A 192 18.49 0.38 6.30
C ARG A 192 18.65 0.65 4.79
N HIS A 193 17.62 0.37 3.99
CA HIS A 193 17.66 0.64 2.55
C HIS A 193 17.76 2.15 2.26
N ILE A 194 17.07 2.99 3.01
CA ILE A 194 17.15 4.45 2.89
C ILE A 194 18.59 4.93 3.23
N GLU A 195 19.19 4.42 4.30
CA GLU A 195 20.56 4.77 4.69
C GLU A 195 21.59 4.37 3.64
N THR A 196 21.43 3.18 3.06
CA THR A 196 22.36 2.66 2.03
C THR A 196 22.20 3.33 0.67
N SER A 197 21.00 3.84 0.34
CA SER A 197 20.75 4.56 -0.92
C SER A 197 21.25 6.02 -0.89
N GLY A 198 21.75 6.49 0.24
CA GLY A 198 22.15 7.89 0.40
C GLY A 198 20.98 8.86 0.49
N GLU A 199 19.77 8.36 0.57
CA GLU A 199 18.58 9.14 0.89
C GLU A 199 18.67 9.61 2.36
N ARG A 200 18.16 10.79 2.64
CA ARG A 200 18.32 11.52 3.90
C ARG A 200 18.08 10.64 5.13
N GLN A 201 19.02 10.65 6.09
CA GLN A 201 18.89 9.98 7.38
C GLN A 201 17.52 10.24 8.04
N ILE A 202 16.95 9.17 8.60
CA ILE A 202 15.75 9.22 9.45
C ILE A 202 16.09 10.04 10.70
N SER A 203 15.88 11.34 10.65
CA SER A 203 16.10 12.22 11.80
C SER A 203 15.05 11.99 12.87
N ALA A 204 15.44 12.11 14.13
CA ALA A 204 14.59 11.90 15.29
C ALA A 204 13.22 12.59 15.17
N ARG A 205 12.20 11.80 15.48
CA ARG A 205 10.76 12.07 15.66
C ARG A 205 10.41 13.55 15.76
N SER A 206 9.81 14.10 14.71
CA SER A 206 9.32 15.47 14.73
C SER A 206 7.79 15.47 14.60
N ARG A 207 7.13 16.43 15.25
CA ARG A 207 5.69 16.68 15.08
C ARG A 207 5.32 16.91 13.60
N ASN A 208 6.29 17.32 12.80
CA ASN A 208 6.11 17.52 11.36
C ASN A 208 5.89 16.20 10.62
N ASP A 209 6.53 15.10 11.06
CA ASP A 209 6.39 13.78 10.43
C ASP A 209 4.98 13.21 10.66
N GLU A 210 4.37 13.51 11.80
CA GLU A 210 2.98 13.15 12.09
C GLU A 210 2.01 13.88 11.15
N TYR A 211 2.17 15.18 10.99
CA TYR A 211 1.35 15.96 10.06
C TYR A 211 1.57 15.53 8.60
N PHE A 212 2.79 15.18 8.21
CA PHE A 212 3.06 14.66 6.89
C PHE A 212 2.33 13.33 6.65
N SER A 213 2.40 12.41 7.60
CA SER A 213 1.69 11.13 7.50
C SER A 213 0.17 11.30 7.43
N GLN A 214 -0.40 12.18 8.25
CA GLN A 214 -1.83 12.51 8.19
C GLN A 214 -2.20 13.16 6.85
N PHE A 215 -1.35 14.05 6.32
CA PHE A 215 -1.53 14.65 5.00
C PHE A 215 -1.56 13.59 3.91
N MET A 216 -0.60 12.66 3.89
CA MET A 216 -0.54 11.57 2.89
C MET A 216 -1.77 10.65 2.95
N ASN A 217 -2.27 10.37 4.16
CA ASN A 217 -3.49 9.59 4.35
C ASN A 217 -4.73 10.31 3.79
N ILE A 218 -4.89 11.60 4.09
CA ILE A 218 -5.99 12.41 3.56
C ILE A 218 -5.86 12.55 2.05
N LEU A 219 -4.64 12.74 1.55
CA LEU A 219 -4.34 12.83 0.13
C LEU A 219 -4.79 11.57 -0.61
N GLY A 220 -4.38 10.39 -0.13
CA GLY A 220 -4.77 9.10 -0.73
C GLY A 220 -6.28 8.90 -0.85
N LYS A 221 -7.08 9.51 0.03
CA LYS A 221 -8.55 9.39 0.02
C LYS A 221 -9.25 10.44 -0.85
N HIS A 222 -8.66 11.60 -1.04
CA HIS A 222 -9.35 12.77 -1.59
C HIS A 222 -8.72 13.37 -2.85
N TYR A 223 -7.56 12.89 -3.31
CA TYR A 223 -6.84 13.49 -4.44
C TYR A 223 -7.64 13.54 -5.75
N THR A 224 -8.59 12.64 -5.96
CA THR A 224 -9.46 12.64 -7.14
C THR A 224 -10.49 13.76 -7.13
N GLN A 225 -10.89 14.22 -5.94
CA GLN A 225 -11.97 15.18 -5.74
C GLN A 225 -11.46 16.55 -5.28
N GLU A 226 -10.36 16.58 -4.53
CA GLU A 226 -9.87 17.78 -3.85
C GLU A 226 -8.42 18.09 -4.25
N ARG A 227 -8.20 19.27 -4.82
CA ARG A 227 -6.87 19.74 -5.24
C ARG A 227 -6.34 20.92 -4.45
N SER A 228 -7.22 21.54 -3.66
CA SER A 228 -6.85 22.72 -2.89
C SER A 228 -6.03 22.34 -1.67
N VAL A 229 -4.84 22.89 -1.52
CA VAL A 229 -4.06 22.78 -0.27
C VAL A 229 -4.88 23.25 0.93
N GLY A 230 -5.82 24.17 0.71
CA GLY A 230 -6.74 24.68 1.73
C GLY A 230 -7.61 23.58 2.33
N PHE A 231 -8.12 22.64 1.52
CA PHE A 231 -8.88 21.49 1.99
C PHE A 231 -8.06 20.64 2.96
N TYR A 232 -6.88 20.22 2.53
CA TYR A 232 -5.98 19.37 3.34
C TYR A 232 -5.51 20.07 4.63
N ALA A 233 -5.22 21.35 4.53
CA ALA A 233 -4.87 22.18 5.68
C ALA A 233 -6.02 22.27 6.69
N GLY A 234 -7.25 22.47 6.19
CA GLY A 234 -8.47 22.49 7.02
C GLY A 234 -8.69 21.16 7.76
N GLN A 235 -8.52 20.02 7.08
CA GLN A 235 -8.64 18.69 7.70
C GLN A 235 -7.61 18.48 8.84
N LEU A 236 -6.46 19.14 8.76
CA LEU A 236 -5.37 19.05 9.75
C LEU A 236 -5.41 20.19 10.79
N ASN A 237 -6.42 21.07 10.73
CA ASN A 237 -6.49 22.28 11.53
C ASN A 237 -5.24 23.18 11.41
N LEU A 238 -4.70 23.30 10.19
CA LEU A 238 -3.53 24.09 9.85
C LEU A 238 -3.89 25.17 8.83
N THR A 239 -3.03 26.19 8.73
CA THR A 239 -3.11 27.13 7.60
C THR A 239 -2.45 26.52 6.36
N PRO A 240 -2.92 26.82 5.12
CA PRO A 240 -2.31 26.32 3.88
C PRO A 240 -0.81 26.65 3.76
N LYS A 241 -0.42 27.84 4.20
CA LYS A 241 0.99 28.28 4.20
C LYS A 241 1.84 27.42 5.15
N TYR A 242 1.33 27.16 6.35
CA TYR A 242 2.03 26.32 7.33
C TYR A 242 2.14 24.88 6.86
N LEU A 243 1.04 24.30 6.34
CA LEU A 243 1.05 22.94 5.78
C LEU A 243 2.09 22.81 4.66
N THR A 244 2.11 23.73 3.67
CA THR A 244 3.08 23.71 2.56
C THR A 244 4.52 23.77 3.07
N THR A 245 4.80 24.63 4.04
CA THR A 245 6.15 24.76 4.63
C THR A 245 6.56 23.48 5.37
N LEU A 246 5.63 22.91 6.13
CA LEU A 246 5.83 21.68 6.89
C LEU A 246 6.11 20.50 5.95
N ILE A 247 5.25 20.28 4.96
CA ILE A 247 5.40 19.19 3.98
C ILE A 247 6.74 19.31 3.25
N ARG A 248 7.09 20.54 2.79
CA ARG A 248 8.37 20.78 2.12
C ARG A 248 9.58 20.49 3.03
N LYS A 249 9.48 20.85 4.31
CA LYS A 249 10.58 20.59 5.26
C LYS A 249 10.75 19.09 5.51
N THR A 250 9.67 18.33 5.56
CA THR A 250 9.68 16.91 5.86
C THR A 250 10.04 16.05 4.63
N SER A 251 9.43 16.34 3.48
CA SER A 251 9.56 15.51 2.26
C SER A 251 10.48 16.10 1.18
N GLY A 252 10.93 17.34 1.34
CA GLY A 252 11.66 18.07 0.30
C GLY A 252 10.77 18.63 -0.81
N ARG A 253 9.47 18.31 -0.84
CA ARG A 253 8.48 18.67 -1.86
C ARG A 253 7.32 19.44 -1.25
N THR A 254 6.67 20.29 -2.04
CA THR A 254 5.50 21.05 -1.58
C THR A 254 4.24 20.17 -1.53
N ALA A 255 3.22 20.60 -0.77
CA ALA A 255 1.94 19.90 -0.74
C ALA A 255 1.26 19.91 -2.14
N VAL A 256 1.45 20.96 -2.94
CA VAL A 256 0.92 21.04 -4.32
C VAL A 256 1.56 19.95 -5.19
N GLU A 257 2.89 19.84 -5.16
CA GLU A 257 3.61 18.80 -5.94
C GLU A 257 3.17 17.39 -5.58
N TRP A 258 2.85 17.12 -4.32
CA TRP A 258 2.29 15.84 -3.89
C TRP A 258 0.90 15.60 -4.45
N ILE A 259 0.00 16.60 -4.35
CA ILE A 259 -1.36 16.50 -4.89
C ILE A 259 -1.31 16.28 -6.41
N ASP A 260 -0.49 17.04 -7.11
CA ASP A 260 -0.36 16.96 -8.57
C ASP A 260 0.16 15.59 -9.01
N ASP A 261 1.15 15.03 -8.32
CA ASP A 261 1.69 13.70 -8.65
C ASP A 261 0.64 12.60 -8.50
N TYR A 262 -0.15 12.61 -7.42
CA TYR A 262 -1.22 11.65 -7.23
C TYR A 262 -2.28 11.76 -8.33
N VAL A 263 -2.65 12.97 -8.71
CA VAL A 263 -3.60 13.21 -9.80
C VAL A 263 -3.04 12.78 -11.15
N VAL A 264 -1.77 13.09 -11.43
CA VAL A 264 -1.10 12.70 -12.68
C VAL A 264 -0.94 11.18 -12.76
N LEU A 265 -0.62 10.53 -11.65
CA LEU A 265 -0.57 9.07 -11.59
C LEU A 265 -1.94 8.45 -11.89
N GLU A 266 -3.00 8.97 -11.28
CA GLU A 266 -4.37 8.52 -11.55
C GLU A 266 -4.76 8.75 -13.01
N ALA A 267 -4.46 9.92 -13.58
CA ALA A 267 -4.73 10.20 -14.99
C ALA A 267 -4.01 9.20 -15.90
N LYS A 268 -2.74 8.89 -15.62
CA LYS A 268 -1.97 7.88 -16.37
C LYS A 268 -2.57 6.48 -16.25
N ASN A 269 -3.02 6.11 -15.05
CA ASN A 269 -3.69 4.83 -14.80
C ASN A 269 -4.99 4.73 -15.59
N LEU A 270 -5.84 5.75 -15.53
CA LEU A 270 -7.10 5.79 -16.27
C LEU A 270 -6.88 5.77 -17.80
N LEU A 271 -5.89 6.51 -18.30
CA LEU A 271 -5.51 6.49 -19.73
C LEU A 271 -5.02 5.11 -20.19
N LYS A 272 -4.31 4.39 -19.34
CA LYS A 272 -3.75 3.07 -19.67
C LYS A 272 -4.77 1.94 -19.53
N TYR A 273 -5.62 2.02 -18.48
CA TYR A 273 -6.39 0.88 -17.99
C TYR A 273 -7.91 1.09 -18.02
N SER A 274 -8.41 2.24 -18.50
CA SER A 274 -9.85 2.42 -18.66
C SER A 274 -10.25 2.65 -20.10
N THR A 275 -11.56 2.52 -20.38
CA THR A 275 -12.14 2.85 -21.68
C THR A 275 -12.56 4.32 -21.79
N MET A 276 -12.30 5.12 -20.75
CA MET A 276 -12.68 6.52 -20.69
C MET A 276 -11.91 7.35 -21.73
N SER A 277 -12.61 8.27 -22.37
CA SER A 277 -11.98 9.27 -23.22
C SER A 277 -11.16 10.27 -22.39
N ILE A 278 -10.22 10.96 -23.04
CA ILE A 278 -9.44 12.02 -22.37
C ILE A 278 -10.33 13.09 -21.74
N GLN A 279 -11.47 13.40 -22.38
CA GLN A 279 -12.42 14.37 -21.84
C GLN A 279 -13.11 13.87 -20.57
N GLU A 280 -13.53 12.60 -20.53
CA GLU A 280 -14.12 12.00 -19.33
C GLU A 280 -13.12 11.91 -18.17
N ILE A 281 -11.87 11.53 -18.45
CA ILE A 281 -10.79 11.52 -17.44
C ILE A 281 -10.52 12.93 -16.92
N ALA A 282 -10.45 13.91 -17.82
CA ALA A 282 -10.28 15.30 -17.42
C ALA A 282 -11.47 15.79 -16.57
N CYS A 283 -12.70 15.43 -16.93
CA CYS A 283 -13.89 15.77 -16.15
C CYS A 283 -13.86 15.11 -14.77
N LEU A 284 -13.51 13.83 -14.71
CA LEU A 284 -13.43 13.07 -13.46
C LEU A 284 -12.39 13.65 -12.49
N LEU A 285 -11.24 14.03 -13.02
CA LEU A 285 -10.12 14.54 -12.22
C LEU A 285 -10.14 16.06 -12.03
N TYR A 286 -11.02 16.78 -12.72
CA TYR A 286 -11.10 18.25 -12.73
C TYR A 286 -12.35 18.74 -11.97
N THR A 287 -12.52 18.29 -10.73
CA THR A 287 -13.73 18.60 -9.94
C THR A 287 -13.74 19.97 -9.28
N SER A 288 -12.69 20.78 -9.41
CA SER A 288 -12.68 22.15 -8.90
C SER A 288 -12.27 23.14 -9.99
N PRO A 289 -13.12 24.09 -10.40
CA PRO A 289 -12.73 25.10 -11.37
C PRO A 289 -11.56 25.91 -10.80
N SER A 290 -10.46 25.95 -11.56
CA SER A 290 -9.32 26.81 -11.24
C SER A 290 -9.79 28.24 -11.04
N PRO A 291 -9.22 29.02 -10.10
CA PRO A 291 -9.50 30.47 -9.99
C PRO A 291 -9.32 31.22 -11.32
N ARG A 292 -8.54 30.67 -12.26
CA ARG A 292 -8.35 31.23 -13.62
C ARG A 292 -9.53 31.01 -14.56
N ASP A 293 -10.37 29.99 -14.33
CA ASP A 293 -11.53 29.71 -15.18
C ASP A 293 -12.73 30.61 -14.83
N ARG A 294 -12.78 31.13 -13.59
CA ARG A 294 -13.79 32.13 -13.17
C ARG A 294 -13.64 33.47 -13.85
N THR A 295 -12.48 33.78 -14.43
CA THR A 295 -12.20 35.09 -15.08
C THR A 295 -12.49 35.09 -16.58
N ARG A 296 -12.80 33.91 -17.21
CA ARG A 296 -13.17 33.82 -18.63
C ARG A 296 -14.67 33.81 -18.91
N SER A 297 -15.51 33.88 -17.89
CA SER A 297 -16.98 33.91 -18.02
C SER A 297 -17.54 35.28 -17.64
N ARG A 298 -16.91 36.39 -18.16
CA ARG A 298 -17.48 37.72 -18.21
C ARG A 298 -17.20 38.37 -19.55
#